data_b27aa5af348602a026fc8ceee9bc205c
#
_entry.id   b27aa5af348602a026fc8ceee9bc205c
#
_cell.length_a   1.000
_cell.length_b   1.000
_cell.length_c   1.000
_cell.angle_alpha   90.00
_cell.angle_beta   90.00
_cell.angle_gamma   90.00
#
_symmetry.space_group_name_H-M   'P 1'
#
loop_
_entity.id
_entity.type
_entity.pdbx_description
1 polymer ?
#
loop_
_entity_poly.entity_id
_entity_poly.type
_entity_poly.pdbx_seq_one_letter_code
_entity_poly.pdbx_strand_id
1 'polypeptide(L)'
;MTSKRSYKHLAVAALSVSLAALLSDCAAVGTPDGGAYDETPPRVTGSNPRMEETGVKGKKVTIDFNEFIKLENASEKVVISPPQAEQPEIKVNGKKIQIELIDSLKPNTTYSIDFADGIVDNNEGNPLGDFCFRFSTGDSIDTLEVSGYVLDAEDLEPVSGMTVGLYKDLADSAFETKPFDRVARTDSRGHFTIRGVAPGEYRAFAVMDMDGTFNYSARNEMVAWYDSIIVPYSRPDVRTDSIFNDDGEFDSLRVVDYIHYFPDDIVLLASTAKPDIQYLARSEREKHEKFSLQFALPMDSMPEITGINFNADSAYVLQHSIGFDTLTFWMRDTSVYYMDTLSITVSYLG
;
A
#
# COMPACT_ATOMS: atom_id res chain seq x y z
N MET A 1 23.83 -21.30 87.45
CA MET A 1 23.08 -22.01 86.40
C MET A 1 22.67 -21.04 85.26
N THR A 2 23.46 -20.08 84.80
CA THR A 2 23.09 -19.02 83.87
C THR A 2 23.88 -18.97 82.53
N SER A 3 24.87 -19.86 82.40
CA SER A 3 25.78 -19.80 81.23
C SER A 3 25.28 -20.60 79.97
N LYS A 4 24.55 -21.70 80.16
CA LYS A 4 24.14 -22.57 79.06
C LYS A 4 22.95 -22.03 78.18
N ARG A 5 22.18 -21.04 78.64
CA ARG A 5 21.07 -20.46 77.89
C ARG A 5 21.59 -19.45 76.86
N SER A 6 22.67 -18.70 77.17
CA SER A 6 23.18 -17.65 76.27
C SER A 6 23.77 -18.22 74.97
N TYR A 7 24.47 -19.38 75.08
CA TYR A 7 25.05 -19.99 73.85
C TYR A 7 24.09 -20.59 72.91
N LYS A 8 22.87 -21.01 73.37
CA LYS A 8 21.81 -21.51 72.51
C LYS A 8 21.20 -20.38 71.67
N HIS A 9 21.06 -19.22 72.25
CA HIS A 9 20.51 -18.04 71.50
C HIS A 9 21.60 -17.52 70.53
N LEU A 10 22.86 -17.54 70.85
CA LEU A 10 23.93 -17.17 69.92
C LEU A 10 24.04 -18.16 68.76
N ALA A 11 23.92 -19.44 68.99
CA ALA A 11 23.96 -20.47 67.98
C ALA A 11 22.75 -20.39 67.05
N VAL A 12 21.59 -20.13 67.57
CA VAL A 12 20.36 -19.93 66.73
C VAL A 12 20.48 -18.63 65.91
N ALA A 13 21.00 -17.56 66.53
CA ALA A 13 21.21 -16.29 65.75
C ALA A 13 22.28 -16.46 64.66
N ALA A 14 23.39 -17.19 64.96
CA ALA A 14 24.41 -17.48 63.96
C ALA A 14 23.84 -18.36 62.77
N LEU A 15 23.00 -19.34 63.11
CA LEU A 15 22.38 -20.23 62.11
C LEU A 15 21.38 -19.51 61.25
N SER A 16 20.59 -18.58 61.84
CA SER A 16 19.64 -17.76 61.08
C SER A 16 20.33 -16.74 60.17
N VAL A 17 21.45 -16.16 60.57
CA VAL A 17 22.27 -15.27 59.70
C VAL A 17 22.93 -16.06 58.56
N SER A 18 23.45 -17.28 58.84
CA SER A 18 23.99 -18.13 57.77
C SER A 18 22.91 -18.60 56.78
N LEU A 19 21.72 -18.91 57.27
CA LEU A 19 20.60 -19.29 56.40
C LEU A 19 20.08 -18.11 55.55
N ALA A 20 20.08 -16.91 56.12
CA ALA A 20 19.71 -15.68 55.38
C ALA A 20 20.77 -15.33 54.30
N ALA A 21 22.04 -15.58 54.56
CA ALA A 21 23.12 -15.36 53.56
C ALA A 21 23.10 -16.40 52.43
N LEU A 22 22.54 -17.60 52.63
CA LEU A 22 22.36 -18.60 51.58
C LEU A 22 21.14 -18.38 50.71
N LEU A 23 20.22 -17.48 51.12
CA LEU A 23 19.00 -17.11 50.36
C LEU A 23 19.16 -15.83 49.54
N SER A 24 20.32 -15.16 49.61
CA SER A 24 20.63 -13.97 48.82
C SER A 24 21.40 -14.27 47.53
N ASP A 25 21.21 -15.45 46.99
CA ASP A 25 21.62 -15.71 45.62
C ASP A 25 20.64 -15.00 44.68
N CYS A 26 20.83 -13.69 44.49
CA CYS A 26 20.23 -12.96 43.41
C CYS A 26 20.77 -13.56 42.12
N ALA A 27 20.01 -14.46 41.53
CA ALA A 27 20.23 -14.81 40.15
C ALA A 27 20.19 -13.49 39.32
N ALA A 28 21.37 -13.02 38.94
CA ALA A 28 21.47 -11.99 37.93
C ALA A 28 20.81 -12.57 36.67
N VAL A 29 19.60 -12.11 36.36
CA VAL A 29 19.00 -12.34 35.06
C VAL A 29 19.90 -11.59 34.10
N GLY A 30 20.91 -12.25 33.59
CA GLY A 30 21.65 -11.78 32.42
C GLY A 30 20.64 -11.73 31.30
N THR A 31 20.30 -10.54 30.86
CA THR A 31 19.74 -10.40 29.51
C THR A 31 20.77 -11.06 28.60
N PRO A 32 20.43 -12.12 27.85
CA PRO A 32 21.35 -12.63 26.87
C PRO A 32 21.71 -11.47 25.95
N ASP A 33 23.00 -11.15 25.86
CA ASP A 33 23.49 -10.27 24.82
C ASP A 33 23.02 -10.92 23.51
N GLY A 34 22.17 -10.23 22.76
CA GLY A 34 21.69 -10.71 21.48
C GLY A 34 22.89 -11.11 20.61
N GLY A 35 22.74 -12.15 19.81
CA GLY A 35 23.74 -12.50 18.80
C GLY A 35 24.09 -11.32 17.91
N ALA A 36 25.08 -11.49 17.03
CA ALA A 36 25.35 -10.52 15.99
C ALA A 36 24.04 -10.24 15.20
N TYR A 37 23.79 -8.96 14.90
CA TYR A 37 22.63 -8.55 14.11
C TYR A 37 22.66 -9.28 12.76
N ASP A 38 21.55 -9.93 12.38
CA ASP A 38 21.45 -10.61 11.08
C ASP A 38 20.95 -9.62 10.03
N GLU A 39 21.78 -9.34 9.03
CA GLU A 39 21.45 -8.50 7.88
C GLU A 39 21.04 -9.32 6.65
N THR A 40 20.95 -10.64 6.79
CA THR A 40 20.68 -11.54 5.68
C THR A 40 19.19 -11.61 5.40
N PRO A 41 18.73 -11.29 4.17
CA PRO A 41 17.32 -11.43 3.80
C PRO A 41 16.86 -12.90 3.81
N PRO A 42 15.56 -13.17 4.05
CA PRO A 42 15.00 -14.49 3.90
C PRO A 42 15.14 -15.00 2.46
N ARG A 43 15.19 -16.33 2.29
CA ARG A 43 15.32 -16.97 0.98
C ARG A 43 14.25 -18.02 0.80
N VAL A 44 13.67 -18.08 -0.40
CA VAL A 44 12.75 -19.15 -0.81
C VAL A 44 13.51 -20.46 -0.91
N THR A 45 13.04 -21.50 -0.23
CA THR A 45 13.63 -22.84 -0.23
C THR A 45 12.82 -23.83 -1.06
N GLY A 46 11.54 -23.55 -1.30
CA GLY A 46 10.68 -24.39 -2.10
C GLY A 46 9.29 -23.78 -2.25
N SER A 47 8.47 -24.39 -3.11
CA SER A 47 7.07 -24.01 -3.29
C SER A 47 6.24 -25.16 -3.85
N ASN A 48 4.93 -25.07 -3.67
CA ASN A 48 3.96 -25.96 -4.29
C ASN A 48 2.73 -25.14 -4.73
N PRO A 49 2.45 -25.00 -6.05
CA PRO A 49 3.24 -25.51 -7.18
C PRO A 49 4.67 -24.98 -7.16
N ARG A 50 5.57 -25.54 -7.96
CA ARG A 50 6.92 -24.99 -8.13
C ARG A 50 6.85 -23.62 -8.82
N MET A 51 7.84 -22.80 -8.56
CA MET A 51 8.01 -21.58 -9.33
C MET A 51 8.03 -21.91 -10.83
N GLU A 52 7.22 -21.19 -11.61
CA GLU A 52 7.05 -21.39 -13.06
C GLU A 52 6.53 -22.78 -13.49
N GLU A 53 5.85 -23.49 -12.59
CA GLU A 53 5.19 -24.75 -12.94
C GLU A 53 4.04 -24.49 -13.91
N THR A 54 3.91 -25.39 -14.89
CA THR A 54 2.83 -25.39 -15.90
C THR A 54 1.81 -26.49 -15.65
N GLY A 55 0.61 -26.37 -16.23
CA GLY A 55 -0.45 -27.36 -16.09
C GLY A 55 -1.06 -27.43 -14.68
N VAL A 56 -0.89 -26.39 -13.88
CA VAL A 56 -1.38 -26.33 -12.50
C VAL A 56 -2.91 -26.28 -12.47
N LYS A 57 -3.52 -27.13 -11.63
CA LYS A 57 -4.98 -27.21 -11.46
C LYS A 57 -5.44 -26.83 -10.05
N GLY A 58 -4.51 -26.83 -9.10
CA GLY A 58 -4.81 -26.53 -7.70
C GLY A 58 -4.88 -25.02 -7.45
N LYS A 59 -5.78 -24.62 -6.56
CA LYS A 59 -5.96 -23.21 -6.14
C LYS A 59 -5.06 -22.78 -4.98
N LYS A 60 -4.31 -23.72 -4.41
CA LYS A 60 -3.45 -23.46 -3.25
C LYS A 60 -2.00 -23.31 -3.69
N VAL A 61 -1.40 -22.23 -3.23
CA VAL A 61 0.03 -21.95 -3.39
C VAL A 61 0.67 -21.93 -2.01
N THR A 62 1.78 -22.63 -1.87
CA THR A 62 2.60 -22.61 -0.65
C THR A 62 4.02 -22.24 -1.02
N ILE A 63 4.61 -21.31 -0.29
CA ILE A 63 6.00 -20.87 -0.48
C ILE A 63 6.73 -21.08 0.84
N ASP A 64 7.84 -21.80 0.80
CA ASP A 64 8.67 -22.15 1.96
C ASP A 64 9.93 -21.30 2.01
N PHE A 65 10.34 -20.88 3.22
CA PHE A 65 11.51 -20.04 3.46
C PHE A 65 12.52 -20.72 4.39
N ASN A 66 13.77 -20.27 4.34
CA ASN A 66 14.85 -20.75 5.23
C ASN A 66 14.64 -20.35 6.69
N GLU A 67 13.89 -19.27 6.95
CA GLU A 67 13.67 -18.68 8.26
C GLU A 67 12.23 -18.21 8.49
N PHE A 68 11.93 -17.73 9.70
CA PHE A 68 10.63 -17.19 10.04
C PHE A 68 10.43 -15.84 9.34
N ILE A 69 9.28 -15.68 8.68
CA ILE A 69 8.96 -14.48 7.91
C ILE A 69 7.68 -13.81 8.42
N LYS A 70 7.54 -12.54 8.08
CA LYS A 70 6.30 -11.75 8.14
C LYS A 70 5.93 -11.29 6.74
N LEU A 71 4.67 -11.00 6.57
CA LEU A 71 4.15 -10.32 5.38
C LEU A 71 3.58 -8.97 5.84
N GLU A 72 4.28 -7.91 5.48
CA GLU A 72 3.91 -6.55 5.85
C GLU A 72 2.92 -5.97 4.82
N ASN A 73 1.87 -5.31 5.32
CA ASN A 73 0.86 -4.63 4.51
C ASN A 73 0.33 -5.50 3.36
N ALA A 74 -0.01 -6.77 3.66
CA ALA A 74 -0.43 -7.74 2.64
C ALA A 74 -1.55 -7.25 1.72
N SER A 75 -2.52 -6.49 2.24
CA SER A 75 -3.63 -5.91 1.46
C SER A 75 -3.19 -4.85 0.45
N GLU A 76 -2.06 -4.20 0.69
CA GLU A 76 -1.53 -3.13 -0.17
C GLU A 76 -0.44 -3.66 -1.11
N LYS A 77 0.43 -4.56 -0.60
CA LYS A 77 1.62 -5.01 -1.32
C LYS A 77 1.40 -6.27 -2.14
N VAL A 78 0.45 -7.15 -1.75
CA VAL A 78 0.24 -8.38 -2.51
C VAL A 78 -0.78 -8.16 -3.61
N VAL A 79 -0.33 -8.36 -4.85
CA VAL A 79 -1.16 -8.25 -6.04
C VAL A 79 -1.20 -9.58 -6.78
N ILE A 80 -2.41 -10.09 -7.04
CA ILE A 80 -2.62 -11.33 -7.80
C ILE A 80 -3.14 -10.98 -9.18
N SER A 81 -2.48 -11.47 -10.21
CA SER A 81 -2.82 -11.23 -11.61
C SER A 81 -2.95 -12.54 -12.39
N PRO A 82 -4.06 -12.81 -13.06
CA PRO A 82 -5.28 -11.99 -13.18
C PRO A 82 -5.94 -11.71 -11.83
N PRO A 83 -6.65 -10.56 -11.70
CA PRO A 83 -7.33 -10.22 -10.45
C PRO A 83 -8.42 -11.27 -10.13
N GLN A 84 -8.69 -11.41 -8.83
CA GLN A 84 -9.69 -12.32 -8.30
C GLN A 84 -10.93 -11.52 -7.90
N ALA A 85 -12.14 -12.01 -8.25
CA ALA A 85 -13.39 -11.38 -7.81
C ALA A 85 -13.61 -11.59 -6.31
N GLU A 86 -13.24 -12.77 -5.80
CA GLU A 86 -13.26 -13.04 -4.36
C GLU A 86 -11.85 -12.90 -3.80
N GLN A 87 -11.73 -12.18 -2.68
CA GLN A 87 -10.44 -11.90 -2.04
C GLN A 87 -9.73 -13.20 -1.62
N PRO A 88 -8.50 -13.45 -2.09
CA PRO A 88 -7.73 -14.63 -1.74
C PRO A 88 -7.41 -14.71 -0.25
N GLU A 89 -7.36 -15.91 0.29
CA GLU A 89 -6.93 -16.13 1.66
C GLU A 89 -5.42 -16.27 1.73
N ILE A 90 -4.75 -15.33 2.42
CA ILE A 90 -3.29 -15.32 2.58
C ILE A 90 -2.95 -15.53 4.04
N LYS A 91 -2.16 -16.54 4.35
CA LYS A 91 -1.71 -16.89 5.71
C LYS A 91 -0.20 -17.03 5.78
N VAL A 92 0.38 -16.47 6.81
CA VAL A 92 1.80 -16.68 7.16
C VAL A 92 1.86 -17.60 8.38
N ASN A 93 2.56 -18.72 8.24
CA ASN A 93 2.74 -19.72 9.29
C ASN A 93 4.23 -20.03 9.45
N GLY A 94 4.90 -19.27 10.32
CA GLY A 94 6.32 -19.48 10.60
C GLY A 94 7.19 -19.21 9.38
N LYS A 95 7.67 -20.29 8.75
CA LYS A 95 8.54 -20.25 7.57
C LYS A 95 7.78 -20.43 6.25
N LYS A 96 6.45 -20.22 6.24
CA LYS A 96 5.62 -20.50 5.08
C LYS A 96 4.59 -19.40 4.83
N ILE A 97 4.39 -19.06 3.56
CA ILE A 97 3.22 -18.35 3.06
C ILE A 97 2.30 -19.37 2.40
N GLN A 98 1.02 -19.31 2.73
CA GLN A 98 -0.03 -20.10 2.10
C GLN A 98 -1.07 -19.16 1.50
N ILE A 99 -1.40 -19.37 0.23
CA ILE A 99 -2.38 -18.57 -0.50
C ILE A 99 -3.42 -19.53 -1.07
N GLU A 100 -4.68 -19.23 -0.82
CA GLU A 100 -5.80 -19.95 -1.43
C GLU A 100 -6.58 -19.00 -2.34
N LEU A 101 -6.53 -19.28 -3.65
CA LEU A 101 -7.32 -18.56 -4.65
C LEU A 101 -8.76 -19.06 -4.57
N ILE A 102 -9.72 -18.16 -4.42
CA ILE A 102 -11.12 -18.54 -4.26
C ILE A 102 -11.78 -18.78 -5.61
N ASP A 103 -11.51 -17.92 -6.58
CA ASP A 103 -12.05 -18.05 -7.92
C ASP A 103 -11.58 -19.31 -8.65
N SER A 104 -12.34 -19.72 -9.64
CA SER A 104 -11.90 -20.78 -10.55
C SER A 104 -10.76 -20.29 -11.43
N LEU A 105 -9.70 -21.10 -11.51
CA LEU A 105 -8.56 -20.75 -12.36
C LEU A 105 -8.97 -20.69 -13.83
N LYS A 106 -8.59 -19.59 -14.50
CA LYS A 106 -8.79 -19.43 -15.95
C LYS A 106 -7.89 -20.41 -16.69
N PRO A 107 -8.37 -21.11 -17.76
CA PRO A 107 -7.53 -22.01 -18.52
C PRO A 107 -6.45 -21.26 -19.33
N ASN A 108 -5.34 -21.94 -19.60
CA ASN A 108 -4.22 -21.43 -20.41
C ASN A 108 -3.78 -20.03 -19.97
N THR A 109 -3.62 -19.83 -18.66
CA THR A 109 -3.38 -18.53 -18.06
C THR A 109 -2.21 -18.60 -17.10
N THR A 110 -1.26 -17.70 -17.25
CA THR A 110 -0.19 -17.48 -16.28
C THR A 110 -0.73 -16.65 -15.13
N TYR A 111 -0.57 -17.12 -13.91
CA TYR A 111 -0.86 -16.40 -12.67
C TYR A 111 0.44 -15.85 -12.10
N SER A 112 0.43 -14.59 -11.70
CA SER A 112 1.50 -13.96 -10.94
C SER A 112 0.96 -13.50 -9.59
N ILE A 113 1.73 -13.73 -8.54
CA ILE A 113 1.50 -13.25 -7.19
C ILE A 113 2.70 -12.40 -6.85
N ASP A 114 2.50 -11.10 -6.91
CA ASP A 114 3.54 -10.12 -6.64
C ASP A 114 3.45 -9.72 -5.16
N PHE A 115 4.55 -9.81 -4.44
CA PHE A 115 4.65 -9.45 -3.03
C PHE A 115 5.38 -8.12 -2.84
N ALA A 116 5.91 -7.55 -3.92
CA ALA A 116 6.80 -6.39 -3.87
C ALA A 116 7.92 -6.61 -2.81
N ASP A 117 8.11 -5.69 -1.89
CA ASP A 117 9.03 -5.77 -0.76
C ASP A 117 8.35 -6.21 0.56
N GLY A 118 7.14 -6.76 0.48
CA GLY A 118 6.33 -7.08 1.66
C GLY A 118 6.78 -8.29 2.46
N ILE A 119 7.61 -9.18 1.90
CA ILE A 119 8.14 -10.34 2.61
C ILE A 119 9.41 -9.92 3.35
N VAL A 120 9.38 -9.97 4.67
CA VAL A 120 10.53 -9.64 5.52
C VAL A 120 10.79 -10.75 6.53
N ASP A 121 12.02 -10.85 7.05
CA ASP A 121 12.29 -11.73 8.19
C ASP A 121 11.51 -11.28 9.43
N ASN A 122 11.25 -12.21 10.34
CA ASN A 122 10.43 -11.95 11.52
C ASN A 122 11.15 -11.16 12.61
N ASN A 123 12.47 -11.21 12.67
CA ASN A 123 13.26 -10.68 13.79
C ASN A 123 13.75 -9.26 13.50
N GLU A 124 14.55 -9.10 12.47
CA GLU A 124 15.24 -7.87 12.12
C GLU A 124 14.45 -7.02 11.11
N GLY A 125 13.56 -7.65 10.31
CA GLY A 125 12.77 -6.99 9.30
C GLY A 125 13.48 -6.80 7.96
N ASN A 126 14.53 -7.57 7.69
CA ASN A 126 15.25 -7.51 6.40
C ASN A 126 14.32 -7.95 5.26
N PRO A 127 14.11 -7.13 4.22
CA PRO A 127 13.22 -7.48 3.12
C PRO A 127 13.86 -8.50 2.18
N LEU A 128 13.05 -9.46 1.71
CA LEU A 128 13.44 -10.35 0.61
C LEU A 128 13.77 -9.56 -0.68
N GLY A 129 13.15 -8.40 -0.82
CA GLY A 129 13.18 -7.58 -2.03
C GLY A 129 11.97 -7.84 -2.91
N ASP A 130 12.05 -7.34 -4.15
CA ASP A 130 10.97 -7.48 -5.13
C ASP A 130 10.81 -8.95 -5.54
N PHE A 131 9.77 -9.60 -5.01
CA PHE A 131 9.51 -11.02 -5.23
C PHE A 131 8.14 -11.25 -5.85
N CYS A 132 8.15 -11.89 -7.03
CA CYS A 132 6.95 -12.28 -7.76
C CYS A 132 6.94 -13.80 -8.01
N PHE A 133 5.94 -14.49 -7.46
CA PHE A 133 5.72 -15.92 -7.69
C PHE A 133 4.83 -16.12 -8.93
N ARG A 134 5.19 -17.06 -9.82
CA ARG A 134 4.44 -17.34 -11.05
C ARG A 134 4.19 -18.82 -11.24
N PHE A 135 3.03 -19.16 -11.83
CA PHE A 135 2.68 -20.49 -12.33
C PHE A 135 1.68 -20.37 -13.49
N SER A 136 1.46 -21.43 -14.24
CA SER A 136 0.48 -21.42 -15.35
C SER A 136 -0.46 -22.62 -15.27
N THR A 137 -1.72 -22.38 -15.63
CA THR A 137 -2.71 -23.45 -15.87
C THR A 137 -2.59 -24.07 -17.25
N GLY A 138 -1.86 -23.44 -18.18
CA GLY A 138 -1.52 -23.89 -19.51
C GLY A 138 -0.17 -24.58 -19.59
N ASP A 139 0.31 -24.82 -20.80
CA ASP A 139 1.56 -25.53 -21.08
C ASP A 139 2.80 -24.61 -21.11
N SER A 140 2.60 -23.32 -20.99
CA SER A 140 3.68 -22.30 -21.02
C SER A 140 3.47 -21.21 -19.98
N ILE A 141 4.56 -20.53 -19.64
CA ILE A 141 4.56 -19.32 -18.81
C ILE A 141 4.68 -18.10 -19.72
N ASP A 142 3.79 -17.13 -19.54
CA ASP A 142 3.93 -15.81 -20.16
C ASP A 142 4.98 -15.03 -19.37
N THR A 143 5.98 -14.50 -20.06
CA THR A 143 7.15 -13.89 -19.44
C THR A 143 7.28 -12.38 -19.71
N LEU A 144 6.47 -11.83 -20.64
CA LEU A 144 6.56 -10.42 -20.96
C LEU A 144 6.10 -9.54 -19.80
N GLU A 145 6.60 -8.32 -19.78
CA GLU A 145 6.30 -7.31 -18.76
C GLU A 145 5.97 -5.98 -19.43
N VAL A 146 5.17 -5.19 -18.75
CA VAL A 146 4.84 -3.81 -19.12
C VAL A 146 5.03 -2.94 -17.89
N SER A 147 5.82 -1.89 -17.97
CA SER A 147 6.08 -1.02 -16.84
C SER A 147 6.04 0.46 -17.19
N GLY A 148 5.96 1.29 -16.16
CA GLY A 148 5.87 2.72 -16.32
C GLY A 148 5.51 3.42 -15.02
N TYR A 149 4.93 4.61 -15.14
CA TYR A 149 4.59 5.48 -14.02
C TYR A 149 3.17 6.00 -14.11
N VAL A 150 2.54 6.21 -12.96
CA VAL A 150 1.30 6.95 -12.82
C VAL A 150 1.61 8.24 -12.06
N LEU A 151 1.29 9.37 -12.69
CA LEU A 151 1.49 10.70 -12.14
C LEU A 151 0.14 11.42 -12.07
N ASP A 152 -0.03 12.28 -11.08
CA ASP A 152 -1.19 13.18 -11.04
C ASP A 152 -1.15 14.17 -12.21
N ALA A 153 -2.28 14.40 -12.86
CA ALA A 153 -2.37 15.27 -14.03
C ALA A 153 -2.25 16.77 -13.68
N GLU A 154 -2.45 17.17 -12.42
CA GLU A 154 -2.40 18.58 -12.00
C GLU A 154 -0.98 19.04 -11.67
N ASP A 155 -0.21 18.21 -10.95
CA ASP A 155 1.10 18.61 -10.41
C ASP A 155 2.26 17.68 -10.81
N LEU A 156 1.95 16.56 -11.50
CA LEU A 156 2.88 15.52 -11.93
C LEU A 156 3.57 14.79 -10.76
N GLU A 157 2.98 14.84 -9.57
CA GLU A 157 3.45 14.05 -8.44
C GLU A 157 3.12 12.55 -8.62
N PRO A 158 3.94 11.65 -8.10
CA PRO A 158 3.70 10.21 -8.19
C PRO A 158 2.42 9.78 -7.46
N VAL A 159 1.58 8.99 -8.12
CA VAL A 159 0.37 8.41 -7.51
C VAL A 159 0.65 6.99 -7.06
N SER A 160 0.69 6.76 -5.74
CA SER A 160 0.91 5.43 -5.14
C SER A 160 -0.39 4.69 -4.87
N GLY A 161 -0.32 3.33 -4.86
CA GLY A 161 -1.46 2.47 -4.51
C GLY A 161 -2.52 2.34 -5.59
N MET A 162 -2.32 2.94 -6.77
CA MET A 162 -3.23 2.87 -7.90
C MET A 162 -3.14 1.51 -8.61
N THR A 163 -4.25 0.89 -8.91
CA THR A 163 -4.31 -0.35 -9.69
C THR A 163 -4.16 -0.04 -11.17
N VAL A 164 -3.09 -0.53 -11.79
CA VAL A 164 -2.85 -0.41 -13.22
C VAL A 164 -3.14 -1.75 -13.89
N GLY A 165 -3.90 -1.72 -14.96
CA GLY A 165 -4.30 -2.94 -15.64
C GLY A 165 -4.25 -2.88 -17.16
N LEU A 166 -4.19 -4.07 -17.75
CA LEU A 166 -4.21 -4.29 -19.19
C LEU A 166 -5.50 -5.01 -19.59
N TYR A 167 -6.06 -4.61 -20.72
CA TYR A 167 -7.15 -5.30 -21.42
C TYR A 167 -6.68 -5.80 -22.79
N LYS A 168 -7.01 -7.06 -23.11
CA LYS A 168 -6.96 -7.59 -24.49
C LYS A 168 -8.13 -7.09 -25.33
N ASP A 169 -9.26 -6.78 -24.68
CA ASP A 169 -10.37 -6.10 -25.33
C ASP A 169 -10.02 -4.63 -25.55
N LEU A 170 -9.84 -4.25 -26.80
CA LEU A 170 -9.40 -2.92 -27.19
C LEU A 170 -10.52 -1.86 -27.15
N ALA A 171 -11.76 -2.25 -26.82
CA ALA A 171 -12.88 -1.31 -26.70
C ALA A 171 -12.76 -0.47 -25.42
N ASP A 172 -13.01 0.84 -25.51
CA ASP A 172 -12.97 1.74 -24.35
C ASP A 172 -13.97 1.34 -23.25
N SER A 173 -15.11 0.75 -23.64
CA SER A 173 -16.11 0.25 -22.69
C SER A 173 -15.64 -0.93 -21.85
N ALA A 174 -14.52 -1.58 -22.18
CA ALA A 174 -13.96 -2.64 -21.35
C ALA A 174 -13.64 -2.13 -19.95
N PHE A 175 -13.13 -0.91 -19.83
CA PHE A 175 -12.74 -0.30 -18.56
C PHE A 175 -13.90 -0.09 -17.58
N GLU A 176 -15.12 0.10 -18.08
CA GLU A 176 -16.34 0.25 -17.27
C GLU A 176 -17.08 -1.07 -17.01
N THR A 177 -16.85 -2.09 -17.85
CA THR A 177 -17.72 -3.27 -17.88
C THR A 177 -17.06 -4.57 -17.47
N LYS A 178 -15.73 -4.61 -17.42
CA LYS A 178 -14.97 -5.84 -17.17
C LYS A 178 -13.82 -5.57 -16.20
N PRO A 179 -13.46 -6.53 -15.34
CA PRO A 179 -12.22 -6.46 -14.59
C PRO A 179 -11.03 -6.57 -15.55
N PHE A 180 -9.89 -6.03 -15.17
CA PHE A 180 -8.64 -6.15 -15.91
C PHE A 180 -8.25 -7.60 -16.24
N ASP A 181 -7.59 -7.84 -17.37
CA ASP A 181 -6.97 -9.13 -17.69
C ASP A 181 -5.67 -9.34 -16.93
N ARG A 182 -4.91 -8.27 -16.70
CA ARG A 182 -3.67 -8.23 -15.95
C ARG A 182 -3.62 -6.98 -15.10
N VAL A 183 -3.04 -7.11 -13.89
CA VAL A 183 -2.94 -5.98 -12.95
C VAL A 183 -1.58 -5.93 -12.28
N ALA A 184 -1.19 -4.71 -11.92
CA ALA A 184 -0.16 -4.38 -10.94
C ALA A 184 -0.64 -3.21 -10.08
N ARG A 185 0.12 -2.85 -9.04
CA ARG A 185 -0.13 -1.68 -8.22
C ARG A 185 1.07 -0.75 -8.24
N THR A 186 0.83 0.56 -8.22
CA THR A 186 1.90 1.55 -8.16
C THR A 186 2.57 1.58 -6.79
N ASP A 187 3.89 1.68 -6.78
CA ASP A 187 4.71 1.89 -5.58
C ASP A 187 4.66 3.36 -5.10
N SER A 188 5.42 3.69 -4.05
CA SER A 188 5.52 5.06 -3.51
C SER A 188 6.08 6.09 -4.49
N ARG A 189 6.69 5.67 -5.58
CA ARG A 189 7.21 6.53 -6.66
C ARG A 189 6.26 6.57 -7.86
N GLY A 190 5.06 6.02 -7.74
CA GLY A 190 4.11 5.88 -8.83
C GLY A 190 4.50 4.83 -9.88
N HIS A 191 5.58 4.06 -9.66
CA HIS A 191 6.06 3.06 -10.60
C HIS A 191 5.23 1.78 -10.50
N PHE A 192 4.95 1.15 -11.65
CA PHE A 192 4.30 -0.15 -11.74
C PHE A 192 5.01 -1.09 -12.70
N THR A 193 4.89 -2.40 -12.46
CA THR A 193 5.33 -3.44 -13.38
C THR A 193 4.28 -4.54 -13.46
N ILE A 194 3.62 -4.67 -14.60
CA ILE A 194 2.66 -5.75 -14.88
C ILE A 194 3.43 -6.93 -15.45
N ARG A 195 3.49 -8.02 -14.68
CA ARG A 195 4.25 -9.23 -15.03
C ARG A 195 3.34 -10.33 -15.55
N GLY A 196 3.93 -11.29 -16.28
CA GLY A 196 3.21 -12.46 -16.79
C GLY A 196 2.28 -12.11 -17.95
N VAL A 197 2.67 -11.16 -18.78
CA VAL A 197 1.89 -10.71 -19.94
C VAL A 197 2.14 -11.62 -21.12
N ALA A 198 1.09 -12.11 -21.76
CA ALA A 198 1.17 -12.88 -23.02
C ALA A 198 1.48 -11.96 -24.20
N PRO A 199 2.05 -12.48 -25.30
CA PRO A 199 2.11 -11.72 -26.55
C PRO A 199 0.72 -11.31 -27.02
N GLY A 200 0.58 -10.09 -27.55
CA GLY A 200 -0.68 -9.55 -28.05
C GLY A 200 -0.75 -8.04 -28.00
N GLU A 201 -1.91 -7.51 -28.30
CA GLU A 201 -2.23 -6.09 -28.25
C GLU A 201 -3.06 -5.78 -26.99
N TYR A 202 -2.77 -4.66 -26.35
CA TYR A 202 -3.42 -4.29 -25.08
C TYR A 202 -3.74 -2.79 -25.02
N ARG A 203 -4.79 -2.46 -24.25
CA ARG A 203 -5.03 -1.13 -23.72
C ARG A 203 -4.64 -1.10 -22.25
N ALA A 204 -4.01 -0.01 -21.82
CA ALA A 204 -3.66 0.20 -20.42
C ALA A 204 -4.51 1.30 -19.80
N PHE A 205 -5.02 1.01 -18.62
CA PHE A 205 -5.76 1.93 -17.77
C PHE A 205 -5.27 1.82 -16.33
N ALA A 206 -5.56 2.84 -15.54
CA ALA A 206 -5.33 2.79 -14.11
C ALA A 206 -6.56 3.34 -13.37
N VAL A 207 -6.82 2.80 -12.18
CA VAL A 207 -7.93 3.22 -11.33
C VAL A 207 -7.50 3.19 -9.86
N MET A 208 -7.90 4.20 -9.09
CA MET A 208 -7.83 4.16 -7.64
C MET A 208 -9.00 3.31 -7.13
N ASP A 209 -8.84 2.01 -7.24
CA ASP A 209 -9.86 1.01 -6.98
C ASP A 209 -10.06 0.84 -5.46
N MET A 210 -11.11 1.45 -4.92
CA MET A 210 -11.42 1.44 -3.50
C MET A 210 -12.34 0.28 -3.10
N ASP A 211 -13.06 -0.29 -4.06
CA ASP A 211 -14.08 -1.33 -3.83
C ASP A 211 -13.64 -2.73 -4.27
N GLY A 212 -12.48 -2.85 -4.93
CA GLY A 212 -11.91 -4.12 -5.37
C GLY A 212 -12.57 -4.72 -6.60
N THR A 213 -13.19 -3.89 -7.44
CA THR A 213 -13.86 -4.34 -8.68
C THR A 213 -12.91 -4.55 -9.85
N PHE A 214 -11.72 -3.96 -9.78
CA PHE A 214 -10.69 -3.99 -10.83
C PHE A 214 -11.15 -3.45 -12.18
N ASN A 215 -12.03 -2.46 -12.16
CA ASN A 215 -12.52 -1.69 -13.29
C ASN A 215 -12.99 -0.31 -12.81
N TYR A 216 -13.33 0.60 -13.71
CA TYR A 216 -13.91 1.88 -13.34
C TYR A 216 -15.40 1.71 -13.00
N SER A 217 -15.73 1.78 -11.73
CA SER A 217 -17.05 1.52 -11.19
C SER A 217 -17.78 2.79 -10.73
N ALA A 218 -17.03 3.82 -10.31
CA ALA A 218 -17.60 5.02 -9.70
C ALA A 218 -16.92 6.30 -10.20
N ARG A 219 -17.71 7.35 -10.45
CA ARG A 219 -17.22 8.65 -10.99
C ARG A 219 -16.21 9.38 -10.10
N ASN A 220 -16.19 9.10 -8.83
CA ASN A 220 -15.25 9.69 -7.88
C ASN A 220 -13.92 8.94 -7.79
N GLU A 221 -13.75 7.84 -8.52
CA GLU A 221 -12.46 7.19 -8.62
C GLU A 221 -11.51 8.00 -9.50
N MET A 222 -10.27 8.13 -9.06
CA MET A 222 -9.19 8.67 -9.87
C MET A 222 -8.83 7.65 -10.93
N VAL A 223 -8.72 8.07 -12.18
CA VAL A 223 -8.46 7.22 -13.33
C VAL A 223 -7.37 7.79 -14.22
N ALA A 224 -6.69 6.89 -14.94
CA ALA A 224 -5.74 7.25 -15.97
C ALA A 224 -5.81 6.25 -17.13
N TRP A 225 -5.39 6.64 -18.30
CA TRP A 225 -5.31 5.76 -19.47
C TRP A 225 -4.11 6.10 -20.34
N TYR A 226 -3.71 5.12 -21.14
CA TYR A 226 -2.70 5.28 -22.17
C TYR A 226 -3.34 5.27 -23.55
N ASP A 227 -3.14 6.32 -24.33
CA ASP A 227 -3.87 6.52 -25.59
C ASP A 227 -3.50 5.52 -26.68
N SER A 228 -2.30 4.96 -26.63
CA SER A 228 -1.78 4.05 -27.65
C SER A 228 -2.01 2.58 -27.29
N ILE A 229 -2.12 1.73 -28.30
CA ILE A 229 -2.10 0.28 -28.17
C ILE A 229 -0.69 -0.16 -27.75
N ILE A 230 -0.61 -1.03 -26.76
CA ILE A 230 0.60 -1.61 -26.23
C ILE A 230 0.82 -2.99 -26.86
N VAL A 231 2.01 -3.21 -27.43
CA VAL A 231 2.47 -4.52 -27.91
C VAL A 231 3.72 -4.90 -27.13
N PRO A 232 3.60 -5.71 -26.06
CA PRO A 232 4.74 -6.08 -25.24
C PRO A 232 5.73 -6.94 -26.01
N TYR A 233 7.01 -6.68 -25.81
CA TYR A 233 8.10 -7.50 -26.36
C TYR A 233 9.32 -7.48 -25.43
N SER A 234 10.30 -8.31 -25.70
CA SER A 234 11.57 -8.32 -24.98
C SER A 234 12.74 -8.49 -25.93
N ARG A 235 13.89 -8.05 -25.48
CA ARG A 235 15.18 -8.27 -26.19
C ARG A 235 16.30 -8.48 -25.19
N PRO A 236 17.36 -9.22 -25.56
CA PRO A 236 18.61 -9.23 -24.81
C PRO A 236 19.22 -7.82 -24.75
N ASP A 237 19.71 -7.44 -23.59
CA ASP A 237 20.38 -6.16 -23.36
C ASP A 237 21.49 -6.33 -22.31
N VAL A 238 22.29 -5.31 -22.11
CA VAL A 238 23.36 -5.30 -21.11
C VAL A 238 23.21 -4.09 -20.20
N ARG A 239 23.45 -4.29 -18.90
CA ARG A 239 23.53 -3.18 -17.95
C ARG A 239 24.84 -3.21 -17.21
N THR A 240 25.24 -2.07 -16.71
CA THR A 240 26.44 -1.92 -15.88
C THR A 240 26.01 -1.66 -14.44
N ASP A 241 26.33 -2.62 -13.58
CA ASP A 241 26.07 -2.51 -12.14
C ASP A 241 27.32 -2.00 -11.43
N SER A 242 27.16 -1.01 -10.54
CA SER A 242 28.21 -0.59 -9.61
C SER A 242 28.31 -1.58 -8.46
N ILE A 243 29.50 -2.09 -8.20
CA ILE A 243 29.78 -2.94 -7.06
C ILE A 243 30.43 -2.07 -5.98
N PHE A 244 29.95 -2.24 -4.75
CA PHE A 244 30.50 -1.57 -3.57
C PHE A 244 31.13 -2.62 -2.66
N ASN A 245 32.19 -2.23 -1.95
CA ASN A 245 32.85 -3.06 -0.94
C ASN A 245 32.04 -3.09 0.38
N ASP A 246 32.52 -3.86 1.36
CA ASP A 246 31.85 -3.98 2.68
C ASP A 246 31.80 -2.66 3.46
N ASP A 247 32.65 -1.69 3.12
CA ASP A 247 32.67 -0.35 3.69
C ASP A 247 31.72 0.63 2.97
N GLY A 248 31.01 0.18 1.92
CA GLY A 248 30.10 0.99 1.11
C GLY A 248 30.82 1.88 0.09
N GLU A 249 32.11 1.72 -0.15
CA GLU A 249 32.87 2.44 -1.16
C GLU A 249 32.77 1.74 -2.51
N PHE A 250 32.78 2.56 -3.59
CA PHE A 250 32.79 2.03 -4.95
C PHE A 250 34.05 1.16 -5.20
N ASP A 251 33.82 -0.10 -5.59
CA ASP A 251 34.88 -1.07 -5.90
C ASP A 251 35.10 -1.21 -7.40
N SER A 252 34.03 -1.59 -8.13
CA SER A 252 34.16 -1.91 -9.55
C SER A 252 32.84 -1.80 -10.31
N LEU A 253 32.91 -1.91 -11.63
CA LEU A 253 31.75 -2.04 -12.50
C LEU A 253 31.64 -3.47 -13.02
N ARG A 254 30.44 -4.01 -13.00
CA ARG A 254 30.13 -5.32 -13.58
C ARG A 254 29.11 -5.16 -14.70
N VAL A 255 29.46 -5.65 -15.89
CA VAL A 255 28.51 -5.76 -17.00
C VAL A 255 27.71 -7.05 -16.83
N VAL A 256 26.39 -6.95 -16.89
CA VAL A 256 25.46 -8.05 -16.72
C VAL A 256 24.52 -8.13 -17.90
N ASP A 257 24.47 -9.31 -18.53
CA ASP A 257 23.46 -9.60 -19.57
C ASP A 257 22.09 -9.80 -18.89
N TYR A 258 21.05 -9.19 -19.44
CA TYR A 258 19.68 -9.36 -18.97
C TYR A 258 18.69 -9.32 -20.14
N ILE A 259 17.44 -9.72 -19.87
CA ILE A 259 16.34 -9.56 -20.81
C ILE A 259 15.61 -8.26 -20.46
N HIS A 260 15.61 -7.34 -21.40
CA HIS A 260 14.91 -6.08 -21.26
C HIS A 260 13.48 -6.22 -21.83
N TYR A 261 12.49 -5.87 -21.03
CA TYR A 261 11.08 -5.92 -21.41
C TYR A 261 10.58 -4.54 -21.79
N PHE A 262 9.72 -4.49 -22.79
CA PHE A 262 9.16 -3.26 -23.34
C PHE A 262 7.64 -3.37 -23.52
N PRO A 263 6.91 -2.22 -23.43
CA PRO A 263 7.41 -0.91 -23.00
C PRO A 263 7.71 -0.85 -21.51
N ASP A 264 8.68 -0.02 -21.15
CA ASP A 264 9.10 0.20 -19.75
C ASP A 264 9.01 1.68 -19.31
N ASP A 265 8.49 2.54 -20.19
CA ASP A 265 8.46 3.99 -20.05
C ASP A 265 7.04 4.58 -20.21
N ILE A 266 5.99 3.77 -20.00
CA ILE A 266 4.61 4.25 -20.09
C ILE A 266 4.34 5.27 -18.98
N VAL A 267 3.78 6.42 -19.36
CA VAL A 267 3.31 7.42 -18.40
C VAL A 267 1.79 7.54 -18.52
N LEU A 268 1.11 7.34 -17.40
CA LEU A 268 -0.32 7.50 -17.24
C LEU A 268 -0.57 8.74 -16.36
N LEU A 269 -1.40 9.68 -16.85
CA LEU A 269 -1.76 10.88 -16.10
C LEU A 269 -3.11 10.66 -15.44
N ALA A 270 -3.11 10.63 -14.12
CA ALA A 270 -4.29 10.34 -13.32
C ALA A 270 -5.06 11.59 -12.95
N SER A 271 -6.37 11.53 -13.08
CA SER A 271 -7.27 12.60 -12.67
C SER A 271 -8.59 12.03 -12.18
N THR A 272 -9.29 12.80 -11.36
CA THR A 272 -10.66 12.47 -10.93
C THR A 272 -11.65 13.30 -11.74
N ALA A 273 -12.71 12.66 -12.21
CA ALA A 273 -13.78 13.37 -12.91
C ALA A 273 -14.37 14.46 -12.01
N LYS A 274 -14.44 15.69 -12.53
CA LYS A 274 -15.09 16.78 -11.81
C LYS A 274 -16.60 16.48 -11.71
N PRO A 275 -17.24 16.87 -10.58
CA PRO A 275 -18.70 16.76 -10.48
C PRO A 275 -19.39 17.51 -11.60
N ASP A 276 -20.51 16.98 -12.10
CA ASP A 276 -21.30 17.65 -13.16
C ASP A 276 -22.23 18.72 -12.62
N ILE A 277 -22.51 18.67 -11.32
CA ILE A 277 -23.45 19.56 -10.64
C ILE A 277 -22.82 20.23 -9.43
N GLN A 278 -23.23 21.46 -9.18
CA GLN A 278 -22.80 22.20 -8.00
C GLN A 278 -23.54 21.72 -6.75
N TYR A 279 -22.80 21.48 -5.66
CA TYR A 279 -23.35 21.19 -4.34
C TYR A 279 -22.37 21.63 -3.26
N LEU A 280 -22.87 21.78 -2.04
CA LEU A 280 -22.05 22.03 -0.87
C LEU A 280 -21.39 20.70 -0.44
N ALA A 281 -20.13 20.53 -0.76
CA ALA A 281 -19.37 19.30 -0.53
C ALA A 281 -19.01 19.13 0.95
N ARG A 282 -18.68 20.23 1.64
CA ARG A 282 -18.23 20.20 3.04
C ARG A 282 -18.59 21.46 3.79
N SER A 283 -19.00 21.30 5.03
CA SER A 283 -19.12 22.42 5.98
C SER A 283 -18.43 22.05 7.27
N GLU A 284 -17.55 22.91 7.76
CA GLU A 284 -16.75 22.65 8.96
C GLU A 284 -16.68 23.85 9.89
N ARG A 285 -16.72 23.56 11.18
CA ARG A 285 -16.43 24.52 12.24
C ARG A 285 -15.52 23.89 13.27
N GLU A 286 -14.24 23.77 12.96
CA GLU A 286 -13.24 23.20 13.85
C GLU A 286 -12.98 24.06 15.10
N LYS A 287 -13.18 25.37 14.97
CA LYS A 287 -12.97 26.36 16.03
C LYS A 287 -14.12 27.34 16.08
N HIS A 288 -14.37 27.90 17.26
CA HIS A 288 -15.40 28.93 17.40
C HIS A 288 -15.15 30.19 16.56
N GLU A 289 -13.87 30.49 16.29
CA GLU A 289 -13.45 31.67 15.52
C GLU A 289 -13.80 31.63 14.07
N LYS A 290 -13.96 30.44 13.50
CA LYS A 290 -14.16 30.28 12.07
C LYS A 290 -15.02 29.09 11.70
N PHE A 291 -15.71 29.19 10.59
CA PHE A 291 -16.26 28.04 9.86
C PHE A 291 -15.93 28.17 8.38
N SER A 292 -15.94 27.07 7.67
CA SER A 292 -15.70 27.00 6.24
C SER A 292 -16.78 26.22 5.51
N LEU A 293 -17.03 26.64 4.28
CA LEU A 293 -17.90 25.97 3.32
C LEU A 293 -17.05 25.66 2.09
N GLN A 294 -17.12 24.44 1.62
CA GLN A 294 -16.45 23.99 0.41
C GLN A 294 -17.49 23.46 -0.57
N PHE A 295 -17.48 23.99 -1.77
CA PHE A 295 -18.37 23.61 -2.86
C PHE A 295 -17.65 22.67 -3.85
N ALA A 296 -18.43 21.88 -4.56
CA ALA A 296 -17.91 20.87 -5.48
C ALA A 296 -17.24 21.47 -6.72
N LEU A 297 -17.73 22.62 -7.18
CA LEU A 297 -17.24 23.30 -8.37
C LEU A 297 -16.93 24.76 -8.06
N PRO A 298 -16.01 25.39 -8.80
CA PRO A 298 -15.87 26.86 -8.83
C PRO A 298 -17.19 27.51 -9.24
N MET A 299 -17.44 28.70 -8.66
CA MET A 299 -18.65 29.48 -8.94
C MET A 299 -18.28 30.80 -9.62
N ASP A 300 -19.13 31.26 -10.51
CA ASP A 300 -18.98 32.57 -11.18
C ASP A 300 -19.29 33.74 -10.24
N SER A 301 -20.03 33.48 -9.17
CA SER A 301 -20.44 34.48 -8.20
C SER A 301 -20.48 33.88 -6.79
N MET A 302 -20.36 34.75 -5.80
CA MET A 302 -20.41 34.36 -4.39
C MET A 302 -21.83 33.89 -4.02
N PRO A 303 -21.97 32.77 -3.27
CA PRO A 303 -23.27 32.33 -2.77
C PRO A 303 -23.83 33.33 -1.74
N GLU A 304 -25.15 33.45 -1.69
CA GLU A 304 -25.83 34.24 -0.68
C GLU A 304 -25.95 33.44 0.61
N ILE A 305 -25.54 34.09 1.73
CA ILE A 305 -25.56 33.46 3.05
C ILE A 305 -26.45 34.24 3.99
N THR A 306 -27.45 33.58 4.53
CA THR A 306 -28.36 34.14 5.51
C THR A 306 -28.23 33.40 6.86
N GLY A 307 -28.01 34.12 7.94
CA GLY A 307 -28.06 33.59 9.28
C GLY A 307 -29.49 33.33 9.73
N ILE A 308 -29.75 32.14 10.32
CA ILE A 308 -31.06 31.78 10.86
C ILE A 308 -31.13 32.18 12.33
N ASN A 309 -30.12 31.83 13.12
CA ASN A 309 -30.07 32.08 14.55
C ASN A 309 -29.13 33.21 14.98
N PHE A 310 -28.58 33.95 14.01
CA PHE A 310 -27.74 35.13 14.23
C PHE A 310 -27.89 36.11 13.06
N ASN A 311 -27.47 37.37 13.26
CA ASN A 311 -27.41 38.34 12.16
C ASN A 311 -26.09 38.18 11.39
N ALA A 312 -26.17 37.78 10.13
CA ALA A 312 -25.00 37.50 9.29
C ALA A 312 -24.29 38.80 8.81
N ASP A 313 -24.99 39.94 8.69
CA ASP A 313 -24.49 41.16 8.02
C ASP A 313 -23.18 41.72 8.60
N SER A 314 -22.93 41.53 9.88
CA SER A 314 -21.75 42.02 10.54
C SER A 314 -20.99 41.00 11.40
N ALA A 315 -21.44 39.76 11.38
CA ALA A 315 -20.95 38.71 12.31
C ALA A 315 -19.55 38.20 11.94
N TYR A 316 -19.13 38.36 10.69
CA TYR A 316 -17.88 37.76 10.20
C TYR A 316 -17.14 38.60 9.17
N VAL A 317 -15.88 38.23 8.90
CA VAL A 317 -15.11 38.62 7.72
C VAL A 317 -14.97 37.41 6.85
N LEU A 318 -15.22 37.54 5.55
CA LEU A 318 -15.14 36.47 4.59
C LEU A 318 -13.79 36.47 3.87
N GLN A 319 -13.20 35.29 3.80
CA GLN A 319 -12.08 34.94 2.94
C GLN A 319 -12.56 33.89 1.93
N HIS A 320 -12.18 33.99 0.68
CA HIS A 320 -12.57 33.05 -0.35
C HIS A 320 -11.41 32.68 -1.26
N SER A 321 -11.50 31.50 -1.90
CA SER A 321 -10.64 31.09 -3.02
C SER A 321 -10.93 31.93 -4.27
N ILE A 322 -10.04 31.87 -5.25
CA ILE A 322 -10.21 32.59 -6.53
C ILE A 322 -11.49 32.15 -7.24
N GLY A 323 -11.82 30.88 -7.19
CA GLY A 323 -13.00 30.26 -7.82
C GLY A 323 -14.25 30.26 -6.95
N PHE A 324 -14.28 30.91 -5.79
CA PHE A 324 -15.38 30.90 -4.81
C PHE A 324 -15.86 29.51 -4.37
N ASP A 325 -15.09 28.46 -4.64
CA ASP A 325 -15.38 27.10 -4.23
C ASP A 325 -15.08 26.82 -2.76
N THR A 326 -14.24 27.66 -2.16
CA THR A 326 -13.90 27.58 -0.72
C THR A 326 -14.11 28.93 -0.07
N LEU A 327 -15.00 28.96 0.92
CA LEU A 327 -15.34 30.15 1.70
C LEU A 327 -15.00 29.92 3.16
N THR A 328 -14.21 30.83 3.76
CA THR A 328 -13.89 30.81 5.19
C THR A 328 -14.44 32.05 5.87
N PHE A 329 -15.25 31.85 6.89
CA PHE A 329 -15.93 32.89 7.65
C PHE A 329 -15.22 33.09 8.99
N TRP A 330 -14.58 34.23 9.19
CA TRP A 330 -13.89 34.59 10.42
C TRP A 330 -14.82 35.41 11.30
N MET A 331 -15.23 34.85 12.45
CA MET A 331 -16.21 35.47 13.32
C MET A 331 -15.65 36.72 14.00
N ARG A 332 -16.38 37.82 13.94
CA ARG A 332 -16.07 39.11 14.57
C ARG A 332 -16.94 39.39 15.78
N ASP A 333 -18.19 38.99 15.75
CA ASP A 333 -19.14 39.19 16.83
C ASP A 333 -18.96 38.14 17.90
N THR A 334 -18.55 38.55 19.10
CA THR A 334 -18.29 37.66 20.23
C THR A 334 -19.56 36.97 20.72
N SER A 335 -20.74 37.53 20.53
CA SER A 335 -22.00 36.91 20.89
C SER A 335 -22.31 35.68 19.99
N VAL A 336 -21.92 35.78 18.73
CA VAL A 336 -22.04 34.70 17.74
C VAL A 336 -20.90 33.71 17.83
N TYR A 337 -19.70 34.20 18.14
CA TYR A 337 -18.48 33.44 18.30
C TYR A 337 -18.62 32.27 19.31
N TYR A 338 -19.24 32.54 20.46
CA TYR A 338 -19.42 31.51 21.50
C TYR A 338 -20.68 30.67 21.38
N MET A 339 -21.47 30.81 20.30
CA MET A 339 -22.60 29.93 20.06
C MET A 339 -22.12 28.52 19.71
N ASP A 340 -22.68 27.53 20.34
CA ASP A 340 -22.33 26.10 20.06
C ASP A 340 -22.75 25.69 18.64
N THR A 341 -23.85 26.23 18.15
CA THR A 341 -24.39 25.91 16.82
C THR A 341 -24.74 27.18 16.07
N LEU A 342 -24.24 27.29 14.83
CA LEU A 342 -24.62 28.31 13.87
C LEU A 342 -25.52 27.66 12.79
N SER A 343 -26.69 28.24 12.61
CA SER A 343 -27.62 27.80 11.55
C SER A 343 -27.63 28.84 10.44
N ILE A 344 -27.33 28.41 9.23
CA ILE A 344 -27.26 29.28 8.04
C ILE A 344 -28.03 28.66 6.88
N THR A 345 -28.55 29.51 6.04
CA THR A 345 -29.04 29.16 4.70
C THR A 345 -28.03 29.61 3.67
N VAL A 346 -27.64 28.72 2.77
CA VAL A 346 -26.72 29.00 1.66
C VAL A 346 -27.48 28.85 0.35
N SER A 347 -27.57 29.92 -0.41
CA SER A 347 -28.21 29.95 -1.73
C SER A 347 -27.15 30.11 -2.80
N TYR A 348 -27.07 29.15 -3.72
CA TYR A 348 -26.13 29.14 -4.84
C TYR A 348 -26.77 28.57 -6.09
N LEU A 349 -26.21 28.88 -7.25
CA LEU A 349 -26.65 28.29 -8.52
C LEU A 349 -26.05 26.88 -8.65
N GLY A 350 -26.90 25.87 -8.86
CA GLY A 350 -26.55 24.48 -9.08
C GLY A 350 -26.43 24.11 -10.55
#